data_394e6f57f31ae22c31b8950afb1437f7
#
_entry.id   394e6f57f31ae22c31b8950afb1437f7
#
_cell.length_a   1.000
_cell.length_b   1.000
_cell.length_c   1.000
_cell.angle_alpha   90.00
_cell.angle_beta   90.00
_cell.angle_gamma   90.00
#
_symmetry.space_group_name_H-M   'P 1'
#
loop_
_entity.id
_entity.type
_entity.pdbx_description
1 polymer ?
#
loop_
_entity_poly.entity_id
_entity_poly.type
_entity_poly.pdbx_seq_one_letter_code
_entity_poly.pdbx_strand_id
1 'polypeptide(L)'
;MSDYVESDLTRDVGFYELVKEDYAHHARDWTRPGMRAMFVYRFGVWRMRIQSKLLRAPFSFFYRRMFVYVRNHYGIELPYSAKIGRRVVIEHQGGIVIHGNCVIGNDCYI
;
A
#
# COMPACT_ATOMS: atom_id res chain seq x y z
N MET A 1 -6.75 12.42 -18.13
CA MET A 1 -5.83 11.81 -17.20
C MET A 1 -6.55 11.51 -15.88
N SER A 2 -6.24 10.42 -15.28
CA SER A 2 -6.86 10.09 -14.01
C SER A 2 -6.11 10.74 -12.87
N ASP A 3 -6.79 11.56 -12.12
CA ASP A 3 -6.25 12.13 -10.89
C ASP A 3 -6.61 11.27 -9.69
N TYR A 4 -6.74 9.98 -9.94
CA TYR A 4 -7.14 9.04 -8.92
C TYR A 4 -6.05 8.96 -7.86
N VAL A 5 -6.39 9.25 -6.62
CA VAL A 5 -5.49 9.12 -5.49
C VAL A 5 -5.92 7.94 -4.64
N GLU A 6 -4.97 7.35 -3.92
CA GLU A 6 -5.24 6.13 -3.15
C GLU A 6 -6.31 6.34 -2.08
N SER A 7 -6.36 7.52 -1.48
CA SER A 7 -7.40 7.81 -0.49
C SER A 7 -8.79 7.72 -1.11
N ASP A 8 -8.92 8.14 -2.37
CA ASP A 8 -10.19 8.05 -3.08
C ASP A 8 -10.51 6.60 -3.43
N LEU A 9 -9.51 5.81 -3.81
CA LEU A 9 -9.72 4.39 -4.07
C LEU A 9 -10.20 3.67 -2.83
N THR A 10 -9.58 3.93 -1.68
CA THR A 10 -9.99 3.29 -0.43
C THR A 10 -11.43 3.64 -0.08
N ARG A 11 -11.85 4.88 -0.35
CA ARG A 11 -13.22 5.31 -0.11
C ARG A 11 -14.20 4.70 -1.10
N ASP A 12 -13.83 4.69 -2.39
CA ASP A 12 -14.75 4.32 -3.46
C ASP A 12 -14.82 2.82 -3.69
N VAL A 13 -13.69 2.12 -3.58
CA VAL A 13 -13.61 0.67 -3.80
C VAL A 13 -13.68 -0.09 -2.48
N GLY A 14 -13.00 0.41 -1.46
CA GLY A 14 -12.94 -0.22 -0.16
C GLY A 14 -11.63 -0.97 0.04
N PHE A 15 -11.16 -0.96 1.28
CA PHE A 15 -9.89 -1.58 1.64
C PHE A 15 -9.86 -3.06 1.30
N TYR A 16 -10.91 -3.80 1.68
CA TYR A 16 -10.94 -5.24 1.47
C TYR A 16 -10.86 -5.61 -0.01
N GLU A 17 -11.64 -4.89 -0.85
CA GLU A 17 -11.65 -5.17 -2.28
C GLU A 17 -10.32 -4.84 -2.93
N LEU A 18 -9.66 -3.76 -2.51
CA LEU A 18 -8.34 -3.42 -3.02
C LEU A 18 -7.31 -4.48 -2.64
N VAL A 19 -7.36 -4.96 -1.41
CA VAL A 19 -6.41 -6.00 -0.96
C VAL A 19 -6.67 -7.31 -1.71
N LYS A 20 -7.92 -7.67 -1.94
CA LYS A 20 -8.24 -8.87 -2.72
C LYS A 20 -7.71 -8.76 -4.14
N GLU A 21 -7.86 -7.59 -4.75
CA GLU A 21 -7.37 -7.37 -6.11
C GLU A 21 -5.84 -7.44 -6.14
N ASP A 22 -5.18 -6.81 -5.17
CA ASP A 22 -3.73 -6.88 -5.08
C ASP A 22 -3.27 -8.33 -4.93
N TYR A 23 -3.93 -9.09 -4.07
CA TYR A 23 -3.59 -10.49 -3.84
C TYR A 23 -3.73 -11.31 -5.13
N ALA A 24 -4.82 -11.09 -5.86
CA ALA A 24 -5.03 -11.81 -7.12
C ALA A 24 -3.94 -11.48 -8.14
N HIS A 25 -3.49 -10.23 -8.19
CA HIS A 25 -2.48 -9.80 -9.15
C HIS A 25 -1.05 -10.16 -8.72
N HIS A 26 -0.87 -10.59 -7.48
CA HIS A 26 0.41 -11.10 -6.98
C HIS A 26 0.40 -12.63 -6.92
N ALA A 27 -0.27 -13.27 -7.86
CA ALA A 27 -0.34 -14.72 -8.01
C ALA A 27 -0.99 -15.44 -6.83
N ARG A 28 -1.78 -14.71 -6.05
CA ARG A 28 -2.42 -15.22 -4.83
C ARG A 28 -1.41 -15.81 -3.86
N ASP A 29 -0.26 -15.17 -3.77
CA ASP A 29 0.84 -15.65 -2.96
C ASP A 29 1.23 -14.60 -1.93
N TRP A 30 0.76 -14.79 -0.69
CA TRP A 30 1.04 -13.87 0.41
C TRP A 30 2.52 -13.83 0.77
N THR A 31 3.30 -14.83 0.39
CA THR A 31 4.73 -14.85 0.70
C THR A 31 5.53 -13.88 -0.16
N ARG A 32 4.97 -13.36 -1.23
CA ARG A 32 5.66 -12.42 -2.08
C ARG A 32 5.87 -11.09 -1.36
N PRO A 33 7.12 -10.59 -1.30
CA PRO A 33 7.38 -9.31 -0.63
C PRO A 33 6.58 -8.15 -1.19
N GLY A 34 6.38 -8.13 -2.51
CA GLY A 34 5.58 -7.07 -3.14
C GLY A 34 4.14 -7.05 -2.66
N MET A 35 3.54 -8.24 -2.48
CA MET A 35 2.18 -8.33 -1.95
C MET A 35 2.11 -7.78 -0.53
N ARG A 36 3.08 -8.15 0.30
CA ARG A 36 3.13 -7.67 1.68
C ARG A 36 3.31 -6.16 1.74
N ALA A 37 4.17 -5.62 0.87
CA ALA A 37 4.37 -4.17 0.79
C ALA A 37 3.09 -3.46 0.37
N MET A 38 2.38 -3.99 -0.61
CA MET A 38 1.10 -3.41 -1.04
C MET A 38 0.06 -3.46 0.06
N PHE A 39 -0.01 -4.56 0.80
CA PHE A 39 -0.93 -4.64 1.94
C PHE A 39 -0.64 -3.56 2.97
N VAL A 40 0.63 -3.39 3.34
CA VAL A 40 1.02 -2.37 4.31
C VAL A 40 0.66 -0.98 3.80
N TYR A 41 0.89 -0.72 2.52
CA TYR A 41 0.52 0.54 1.91
C TYR A 41 -0.99 0.79 1.99
N ARG A 42 -1.80 -0.18 1.58
CA ARG A 42 -3.26 -0.04 1.61
C ARG A 42 -3.77 0.15 3.03
N PHE A 43 -3.20 -0.58 3.98
CA PHE A 43 -3.54 -0.42 5.39
C PHE A 43 -3.21 0.99 5.89
N GLY A 44 -2.05 1.51 5.49
CA GLY A 44 -1.63 2.85 5.87
C GLY A 44 -2.60 3.92 5.37
N VAL A 45 -3.06 3.78 4.14
CA VAL A 45 -4.04 4.71 3.56
C VAL A 45 -5.39 4.56 4.26
N TRP A 46 -5.83 3.31 4.47
CA TRP A 46 -7.12 3.05 5.11
C TRP A 46 -7.20 3.69 6.51
N ARG A 47 -6.13 3.56 7.30
CA ARG A 47 -6.14 4.09 8.66
C ARG A 47 -6.31 5.61 8.69
N MET A 48 -5.88 6.30 7.64
CA MET A 48 -6.02 7.75 7.57
C MET A 48 -7.46 8.21 7.41
N ARG A 49 -8.38 7.30 7.10
CA ARG A 49 -9.80 7.60 7.06
C ARG A 49 -10.41 7.69 8.46
N ILE A 50 -9.72 7.17 9.47
CA ILE A 50 -10.17 7.29 10.86
C ILE A 50 -9.85 8.71 11.30
N GLN A 51 -10.89 9.50 11.55
CA GLN A 51 -10.71 10.92 11.83
C GLN A 51 -10.22 11.19 13.25
N SER A 52 -10.60 10.36 14.21
CA SER A 52 -10.15 10.53 15.59
C SER A 52 -8.70 10.07 15.72
N LYS A 53 -7.83 10.98 16.15
CA LYS A 53 -6.42 10.64 16.37
C LYS A 53 -6.25 9.56 17.43
N LEU A 54 -7.10 9.58 18.44
CA LEU A 54 -7.04 8.59 19.51
C LEU A 54 -7.39 7.20 19.01
N LEU A 55 -8.45 7.08 18.21
CA LEU A 55 -8.84 5.79 17.64
C LEU A 55 -7.87 5.32 16.57
N ARG A 56 -7.22 6.24 15.87
CA ARG A 56 -6.25 5.90 14.83
C ARG A 56 -4.90 5.47 15.40
N ALA A 57 -4.57 5.89 16.61
CA ALA A 57 -3.24 5.66 17.19
C ALA A 57 -2.80 4.19 17.16
N PRO A 58 -3.61 3.20 17.60
CA PRO A 58 -3.18 1.80 17.54
C PRO A 58 -2.93 1.33 16.11
N PHE A 59 -3.76 1.76 15.17
CA PHE A 59 -3.56 1.38 13.76
C PHE A 59 -2.31 2.02 13.17
N SER A 60 -2.00 3.26 13.59
CA SER A 60 -0.77 3.93 13.16
C SER A 60 0.46 3.24 13.72
N PHE A 61 0.38 2.73 14.94
CA PHE A 61 1.45 1.96 15.54
C PHE A 61 1.72 0.69 14.73
N PHE A 62 0.68 -0.08 14.42
CA PHE A 62 0.82 -1.28 13.60
C PHE A 62 1.35 -0.97 12.22
N TYR A 63 0.86 0.10 11.61
CA TYR A 63 1.34 0.50 10.29
C TYR A 63 2.84 0.76 10.30
N ARG A 64 3.32 1.53 11.26
CA ARG A 64 4.76 1.86 11.33
C ARG A 64 5.60 0.62 11.54
N ARG A 65 5.14 -0.30 12.39
CA ARG A 65 5.86 -1.55 12.63
C ARG A 65 5.94 -2.39 11.36
N MET A 66 4.84 -2.53 10.66
CA MET A 66 4.80 -3.27 9.40
C MET A 66 5.65 -2.59 8.33
N PHE A 67 5.59 -1.27 8.26
CA PHE A 67 6.37 -0.50 7.28
C PHE A 67 7.87 -0.74 7.49
N VAL A 68 8.32 -0.63 8.73
CA VAL A 68 9.74 -0.85 9.05
C VAL A 68 10.14 -2.29 8.76
N TYR A 69 9.28 -3.25 9.09
CA TYR A 69 9.56 -4.65 8.80
C TYR A 69 9.75 -4.90 7.31
N VAL A 70 8.84 -4.39 6.49
CA VAL A 70 8.91 -4.58 5.04
C VAL A 70 10.15 -3.88 4.47
N ARG A 71 10.44 -2.67 4.93
CA ARG A 71 11.62 -1.93 4.49
C ARG A 71 12.90 -2.70 4.82
N ASN A 72 13.01 -3.18 6.05
CA ASN A 72 14.26 -3.80 6.52
C ASN A 72 14.46 -5.21 5.99
N HIS A 73 13.37 -5.97 5.81
CA HIS A 73 13.48 -7.36 5.38
C HIS A 73 13.39 -7.52 3.87
N TYR A 74 12.67 -6.64 3.19
CA TYR A 74 12.44 -6.80 1.76
C TYR A 74 13.02 -5.67 0.93
N GLY A 75 13.47 -4.60 1.57
CA GLY A 75 14.04 -3.47 0.84
C GLY A 75 13.02 -2.72 0.00
N ILE A 76 11.76 -2.66 0.45
CA ILE A 76 10.71 -1.93 -0.24
C ILE A 76 10.18 -0.83 0.67
N GLU A 77 10.38 0.41 0.26
CA GLU A 77 9.84 1.58 0.96
C GLU A 77 8.67 2.13 0.16
N LEU A 78 7.46 1.96 0.69
CA LEU A 78 6.23 2.34 0.00
C LEU A 78 5.35 3.11 0.98
N PRO A 79 5.59 4.43 1.13
CA PRO A 79 4.88 5.21 2.14
C PRO A 79 3.43 5.45 1.75
N TYR A 80 2.56 5.58 2.75
CA TYR A 80 1.14 5.77 2.51
C TYR A 80 0.82 7.08 1.79
N SER A 81 1.72 8.05 1.84
CA SER A 81 1.48 9.34 1.20
C SER A 81 1.68 9.31 -0.32
N ALA A 82 2.30 8.27 -0.86
CA ALA A 82 2.35 8.08 -2.30
C ALA A 82 0.95 7.73 -2.81
N LYS A 83 0.69 8.07 -4.07
CA LYS A 83 -0.61 7.79 -4.69
C LYS A 83 -0.45 6.64 -5.66
N ILE A 84 -1.00 5.50 -5.30
CA ILE A 84 -0.83 4.26 -6.06
C ILE A 84 -2.19 3.77 -6.52
N GLY A 85 -2.32 3.53 -7.81
CA GLY A 85 -3.56 3.09 -8.41
C GLY A 85 -3.87 1.62 -8.16
N ARG A 86 -4.69 1.06 -9.05
CA ARG A 86 -5.14 -0.32 -8.95
C ARG A 86 -4.28 -1.22 -9.82
N ARG A 87 -4.20 -2.50 -9.45
CA ARG A 87 -3.50 -3.51 -10.22
C ARG A 87 -2.02 -3.15 -10.42
N VAL A 88 -1.41 -2.63 -9.37
CA VAL A 88 0.02 -2.34 -9.35
C VAL A 88 0.72 -3.55 -8.73
N VAL A 89 1.67 -4.11 -9.45
CA VAL A 89 2.38 -5.32 -9.02
C VAL A 89 3.84 -4.98 -8.77
N ILE A 90 4.32 -5.36 -7.60
CA ILE A 90 5.74 -5.24 -7.25
C ILE A 90 6.33 -6.64 -7.31
N GLU A 91 7.09 -6.93 -8.37
CA GLU A 91 7.58 -8.29 -8.61
C GLU A 91 8.92 -8.57 -7.98
N HIS A 92 9.68 -7.54 -7.64
CA HIS A 92 11.03 -7.69 -7.10
C HIS A 92 11.13 -7.11 -5.71
N GLN A 93 12.21 -7.43 -5.02
CA GLN A 93 12.50 -6.86 -3.73
C GLN A 93 13.91 -6.31 -3.72
N GLY A 94 14.18 -5.42 -2.77
CA GLY A 94 15.51 -4.82 -2.61
C GLY A 94 15.68 -3.56 -3.43
N GLY A 95 16.04 -2.47 -2.76
CA GLY A 95 16.34 -1.21 -3.40
C GLY A 95 15.16 -0.48 -4.02
N ILE A 96 13.93 -0.83 -3.63
CA ILE A 96 12.74 -0.15 -4.13
C ILE A 96 12.35 0.94 -3.14
N VAL A 97 12.50 2.19 -3.55
CA VAL A 97 12.14 3.34 -2.71
C VAL A 97 11.18 4.22 -3.51
N ILE A 98 9.97 4.36 -3.01
CA ILE A 98 8.95 5.22 -3.61
C ILE A 98 8.84 6.47 -2.75
N HIS A 99 9.01 7.63 -3.36
CA HIS A 99 8.89 8.90 -2.65
C HIS A 99 7.43 9.17 -2.29
N GLY A 100 7.22 9.83 -1.15
CA GLY A 100 5.87 10.11 -0.67
C GLY A 100 5.01 10.98 -1.59
N ASN A 101 5.63 11.68 -2.54
CA ASN A 101 4.91 12.50 -3.52
C ASN A 101 4.74 11.81 -4.87
N CYS A 102 5.17 10.56 -4.99
CA CYS A 102 5.03 9.83 -6.26
C CYS A 102 3.58 9.50 -6.55
N VAL A 103 3.28 9.43 -7.84
CA VAL A 103 1.97 8.98 -8.33
C VAL A 103 2.24 7.81 -9.28
N ILE A 104 1.64 6.67 -8.97
CA ILE A 104 1.74 5.48 -9.82
C ILE A 104 0.34 5.16 -10.30
N GLY A 105 0.18 5.15 -11.62
CA GLY A 105 -1.13 4.88 -12.22
C GLY A 105 -1.53 3.42 -12.13
N ASN A 106 -2.68 3.11 -12.71
CA ASN A 106 -3.18 1.74 -12.70
C ASN A 106 -2.34 0.83 -13.61
N ASP A 107 -2.36 -0.46 -13.32
CA ASP A 107 -1.77 -1.49 -14.17
C ASP A 107 -0.26 -1.32 -14.40
N CYS A 108 0.46 -0.90 -13.36
CA CYS A 108 1.91 -0.76 -13.41
C CYS A 108 2.60 -1.96 -12.78
N TYR A 109 3.77 -2.30 -13.33
CA TYR A 109 4.64 -3.34 -12.76
C TYR A 109 5.95 -2.71 -12.35
N ILE A 110 6.40 -3.05 -11.16
CA ILE A 110 7.65 -2.52 -10.61
C ILE A 110 8.63 -3.65 -10.35
#